data_a2c614cf72fbcab4564b104aee6e668e
#
_entry.id   a2c614cf72fbcab4564b104aee6e668e
#
_cell.length_a   1.000
_cell.length_b   1.000
_cell.length_c   1.000
_cell.angle_alpha   90.00
_cell.angle_beta   90.00
_cell.angle_gamma   90.00
#
_symmetry.space_group_name_H-M   'P 1'
#
loop_
_entity.id
_entity.type
_entity.pdbx_description
1 polymer ?
#
loop_
_entity_poly.entity_id
_entity_poly.type
_entity_poly.pdbx_seq_one_letter_code
_entity_poly.pdbx_strand_id
1 'polypeptide(L)'
;MKIKSQISDAIKKKLFNTFIINEDVFSLMAEKEQLSDKQEKYRYETNIENVQQSLAVQTYKKELVIEHMLDNGTYDFRNSLLILNPYKISLLTALLIFNTDVECMVKYEIKGIRGSKNYSMCDNICTTRHRVPIMGLYENAYNIVQIYLLDSHGQIIDMNKIMIHTPKLKGKLETEVKVMGQAE
;
A
#
# COMPACT_ATOMS: atom_id res chain seq x y z
N MET A 1 -17.44 -17.62 12.03
CA MET A 1 -18.11 -17.68 10.72
C MET A 1 -18.39 -16.30 10.08
N LYS A 2 -18.76 -15.26 10.82
CA LYS A 2 -19.05 -13.91 10.29
C LYS A 2 -17.84 -13.18 9.66
N ILE A 3 -16.61 -13.42 10.10
CA ILE A 3 -15.40 -12.70 9.63
C ILE A 3 -14.94 -13.20 8.25
N LYS A 4 -15.11 -14.51 7.94
CA LYS A 4 -14.84 -15.03 6.59
C LYS A 4 -15.76 -14.41 5.53
N SER A 5 -17.02 -14.10 5.89
CA SER A 5 -17.95 -13.43 4.99
C SER A 5 -17.58 -11.95 4.77
N GLN A 6 -17.14 -11.24 5.82
CA GLN A 6 -16.72 -9.84 5.70
C GLN A 6 -15.43 -9.69 4.87
N ILE A 7 -14.46 -10.60 5.04
CA ILE A 7 -13.26 -10.64 4.19
C ILE A 7 -13.65 -10.97 2.74
N SER A 8 -14.56 -11.93 2.53
CA SER A 8 -15.08 -12.27 1.20
C SER A 8 -15.78 -11.09 0.52
N ASP A 9 -16.53 -10.27 1.27
CA ASP A 9 -17.27 -9.14 0.72
C ASP A 9 -16.37 -7.93 0.43
N ALA A 10 -15.31 -7.74 1.20
CA ALA A 10 -14.30 -6.70 0.96
C ALA A 10 -13.39 -7.01 -0.26
N ILE A 11 -13.18 -8.29 -0.56
CA ILE A 11 -12.38 -8.76 -1.71
C ILE A 11 -13.19 -8.69 -3.03
N LYS A 12 -14.50 -8.46 -2.99
CA LYS A 12 -15.39 -8.55 -4.17
C LYS A 12 -15.21 -7.45 -5.23
N LYS A 13 -14.44 -6.40 -4.99
CA LYS A 13 -14.16 -5.40 -6.04
C LYS A 13 -12.89 -5.73 -6.82
N LYS A 14 -13.01 -6.68 -7.72
CA LYS A 14 -12.00 -6.91 -8.76
C LYS A 14 -12.12 -5.82 -9.83
N LEU A 15 -11.30 -4.77 -9.71
CA LEU A 15 -11.13 -3.76 -10.76
C LEU A 15 -9.80 -4.06 -11.46
N PHE A 16 -9.84 -4.34 -12.77
CA PHE A 16 -8.66 -4.62 -13.60
C PHE A 16 -7.76 -5.75 -13.06
N ASN A 17 -8.34 -6.86 -12.59
CA ASN A 17 -7.63 -8.01 -12.01
C ASN A 17 -6.82 -7.73 -10.72
N THR A 18 -7.03 -6.59 -10.06
CA THR A 18 -6.39 -6.26 -8.78
C THR A 18 -7.38 -6.42 -7.63
N PHE A 19 -6.99 -7.14 -6.58
CA PHE A 19 -7.77 -7.24 -5.35
C PHE A 19 -7.53 -6.01 -4.50
N ILE A 20 -8.59 -5.27 -4.16
CA ILE A 20 -8.48 -4.05 -3.35
C ILE A 20 -9.08 -4.31 -1.97
N ILE A 21 -8.30 -4.12 -0.93
CA ILE A 21 -8.77 -4.09 0.45
C ILE A 21 -8.55 -2.71 1.06
N ASN A 22 -9.45 -2.30 1.95
CA ASN A 22 -9.31 -1.06 2.70
C ASN A 22 -8.52 -1.29 4.00
N GLU A 23 -8.15 -0.19 4.64
CA GLU A 23 -7.38 -0.16 5.88
C GLU A 23 -8.05 -0.91 7.05
N ASP A 24 -9.40 -0.89 7.12
CA ASP A 24 -10.12 -1.53 8.21
C ASP A 24 -10.05 -3.06 8.10
N VAL A 25 -10.27 -3.61 6.90
CA VAL A 25 -10.13 -5.04 6.64
C VAL A 25 -8.71 -5.51 6.90
N PHE A 26 -7.72 -4.74 6.43
CA PHE A 26 -6.31 -5.06 6.66
C PHE A 26 -5.94 -5.02 8.15
N SER A 27 -6.45 -4.04 8.90
CA SER A 27 -6.25 -3.96 10.34
C SER A 27 -6.85 -5.16 11.07
N LEU A 28 -8.06 -5.59 10.70
CA LEU A 28 -8.70 -6.79 11.26
C LEU A 28 -7.90 -8.08 10.98
N MET A 29 -7.23 -8.16 9.85
CA MET A 29 -6.30 -9.27 9.55
C MET A 29 -5.09 -9.23 10.48
N ALA A 30 -4.49 -8.05 10.67
CA ALA A 30 -3.34 -7.86 11.53
C ALA A 30 -3.64 -8.09 13.03
N GLU A 31 -4.85 -7.80 13.50
CA GLU A 31 -5.26 -8.07 14.88
C GLU A 31 -5.21 -9.56 15.25
N LYS A 32 -5.34 -10.45 14.28
CA LYS A 32 -5.29 -11.90 14.48
C LYS A 32 -3.87 -12.46 14.54
N GLU A 33 -2.87 -11.69 14.12
CA GLU A 33 -1.48 -12.12 14.20
C GLU A 33 -1.03 -12.25 15.64
N GLN A 34 -0.47 -13.41 15.98
CA GLN A 34 0.12 -13.67 17.29
C GLN A 34 1.61 -13.30 17.24
N LEU A 35 2.06 -12.58 18.25
CA LEU A 35 3.48 -12.28 18.43
C LEU A 35 4.19 -13.54 18.95
N SER A 36 5.41 -13.80 18.50
CA SER A 36 6.25 -14.86 19.07
C SER A 36 6.69 -14.52 20.50
N ASP A 37 7.04 -15.53 21.29
CA ASP A 37 7.50 -15.36 22.69
C ASP A 37 8.66 -14.36 22.82
N LYS A 38 9.57 -14.29 21.83
CA LYS A 38 10.65 -13.30 21.81
C LYS A 38 10.14 -11.87 21.64
N GLN A 39 9.10 -11.68 20.86
CA GLN A 39 8.50 -10.36 20.60
C GLN A 39 7.65 -9.91 21.78
N GLU A 40 7.00 -10.85 22.46
CA GLU A 40 6.32 -10.58 23.73
C GLU A 40 7.30 -10.22 24.83
N LYS A 41 8.47 -10.89 24.92
CA LYS A 41 9.51 -10.59 25.88
C LYS A 41 10.04 -9.16 25.73
N TYR A 42 10.31 -8.72 24.50
CA TYR A 42 10.73 -7.34 24.21
C TYR A 42 9.71 -6.30 24.70
N ARG A 43 8.44 -6.65 24.69
CA ARG A 43 7.32 -5.85 25.21
C ARG A 43 7.40 -5.63 26.71
N TYR A 44 7.82 -6.63 27.51
CA TYR A 44 7.95 -6.53 28.96
C TYR A 44 9.20 -5.74 29.37
N GLU A 45 10.28 -5.84 28.61
CA GLU A 45 11.54 -5.17 28.92
C GLU A 45 11.47 -3.64 28.69
N THR A 46 10.58 -3.15 27.86
CA THR A 46 10.43 -1.71 27.54
C THR A 46 9.47 -0.96 28.48
N ASN A 47 8.88 -1.63 29.46
CA ASN A 47 8.01 -1.07 30.52
C ASN A 47 6.88 -0.13 30.01
N ILE A 48 6.35 -0.41 28.83
CA ILE A 48 5.28 0.38 28.21
C ILE A 48 3.93 -0.30 28.52
N GLU A 49 3.24 0.15 29.54
CA GLU A 49 1.98 -0.43 30.03
C GLU A 49 0.82 -0.48 29.01
N ASN A 50 0.94 0.16 27.84
CA ASN A 50 -0.07 0.23 26.78
C ASN A 50 0.42 -0.23 25.39
N VAL A 51 1.36 -1.17 25.34
CA VAL A 51 1.99 -1.62 24.07
C VAL A 51 1.02 -2.30 23.10
N GLN A 52 -0.07 -2.91 23.57
CA GLN A 52 -1.06 -3.55 22.68
C GLN A 52 -1.69 -2.58 21.67
N GLN A 53 -1.73 -1.28 22.00
CA GLN A 53 -2.28 -0.23 21.15
C GLN A 53 -1.20 0.64 20.51
N SER A 54 0.09 0.38 20.76
CA SER A 54 1.14 1.21 20.18
C SER A 54 1.14 1.09 18.64
N LEU A 55 1.35 2.19 17.95
CA LEU A 55 1.45 2.24 16.50
C LEU A 55 2.52 1.27 15.97
N ALA A 56 3.62 1.11 16.71
CA ALA A 56 4.71 0.20 16.35
C ALA A 56 4.26 -1.28 16.31
N VAL A 57 3.52 -1.73 17.34
CA VAL A 57 3.00 -3.10 17.38
C VAL A 57 1.97 -3.34 16.28
N GLN A 58 1.07 -2.38 16.05
CA GLN A 58 0.09 -2.49 14.97
C GLN A 58 0.76 -2.55 13.60
N THR A 59 1.77 -1.71 13.37
CA THR A 59 2.57 -1.71 12.14
C THR A 59 3.27 -3.04 11.96
N TYR A 60 3.92 -3.56 13.00
CA TYR A 60 4.62 -4.84 12.95
C TYR A 60 3.69 -6.01 12.60
N LYS A 61 2.50 -6.08 13.22
CA LYS A 61 1.50 -7.10 12.87
C LYS A 61 1.04 -7.01 11.42
N LYS A 62 0.91 -5.80 10.89
CA LYS A 62 0.59 -5.57 9.47
C LYS A 62 1.71 -6.05 8.55
N GLU A 63 2.97 -5.85 8.93
CA GLU A 63 4.12 -6.39 8.21
C GLU A 63 4.10 -7.92 8.16
N LEU A 64 3.77 -8.61 9.26
CA LEU A 64 3.64 -10.06 9.29
C LEU A 64 2.55 -10.55 8.31
N VAL A 65 1.40 -9.87 8.25
CA VAL A 65 0.33 -10.20 7.28
C VAL A 65 0.84 -10.06 5.86
N ILE A 66 1.57 -8.98 5.55
CA ILE A 66 2.15 -8.75 4.22
C ILE A 66 3.13 -9.86 3.85
N GLU A 67 4.03 -10.24 4.76
CA GLU A 67 4.99 -11.33 4.53
C GLU A 67 4.26 -12.66 4.27
N HIS A 68 3.26 -13.01 5.08
CA HIS A 68 2.45 -14.22 4.87
C HIS A 68 1.74 -14.22 3.50
N MET A 69 1.26 -13.05 3.05
CA MET A 69 0.63 -12.94 1.73
C MET A 69 1.62 -13.16 0.58
N LEU A 70 2.84 -12.64 0.71
CA LEU A 70 3.92 -12.85 -0.26
C LEU A 70 4.41 -14.30 -0.25
N ASP A 71 4.58 -14.92 0.93
CA ASP A 71 5.04 -16.29 1.08
C ASP A 71 4.06 -17.31 0.50
N ASN A 72 2.77 -17.06 0.64
CA ASN A 72 1.74 -17.92 0.07
C ASN A 72 1.65 -17.86 -1.46
N GLY A 73 2.34 -16.92 -2.12
CA GLY A 73 2.38 -16.80 -3.58
C GLY A 73 1.02 -16.58 -4.26
N THR A 74 0.00 -16.13 -3.50
CA THR A 74 -1.38 -16.02 -3.98
C THR A 74 -1.56 -14.87 -4.99
N TYR A 75 -0.69 -13.87 -4.93
CA TYR A 75 -0.80 -12.66 -5.75
C TYR A 75 0.35 -12.59 -6.74
N ASP A 76 0.01 -12.50 -8.02
CA ASP A 76 0.94 -12.27 -9.14
C ASP A 76 0.76 -10.86 -9.71
N PHE A 77 1.56 -10.51 -10.71
CA PHE A 77 1.52 -9.19 -11.35
C PHE A 77 0.17 -8.86 -11.98
N ARG A 78 -0.56 -9.86 -12.48
CA ARG A 78 -1.87 -9.69 -13.12
C ARG A 78 -3.02 -9.72 -12.13
N ASN A 79 -2.82 -10.38 -10.98
CA ASN A 79 -3.78 -10.51 -9.90
C ASN A 79 -3.19 -9.99 -8.60
N SER A 80 -2.69 -8.77 -8.63
CA SER A 80 -2.04 -8.13 -7.48
C SER A 80 -3.01 -7.75 -6.37
N LEU A 81 -2.51 -7.65 -5.14
CA LEU A 81 -3.25 -7.12 -4.00
C LEU A 81 -2.90 -5.64 -3.79
N LEU A 82 -3.90 -4.80 -3.68
CA LEU A 82 -3.77 -3.39 -3.32
C LEU A 82 -4.41 -3.12 -1.97
N ILE A 83 -3.64 -2.59 -1.03
CA ILE A 83 -4.09 -2.18 0.30
C ILE A 83 -4.11 -0.66 0.35
N LEU A 84 -5.29 -0.07 0.55
CA LEU A 84 -5.43 1.38 0.70
C LEU A 84 -5.04 1.81 2.11
N ASN A 85 -4.21 2.86 2.24
CA ASN A 85 -3.78 3.43 3.52
C ASN A 85 -3.35 2.35 4.55
N PRO A 86 -2.40 1.46 4.23
CA PRO A 86 -2.14 0.25 5.00
C PRO A 86 -1.84 0.50 6.48
N TYR A 87 -1.22 1.64 6.79
CA TYR A 87 -0.78 1.97 8.16
C TYR A 87 -1.66 3.01 8.86
N LYS A 88 -2.78 3.44 8.24
CA LYS A 88 -3.67 4.50 8.75
C LYS A 88 -2.99 5.86 8.95
N ILE A 89 -1.87 6.10 8.27
CA ILE A 89 -1.06 7.32 8.43
C ILE A 89 -1.27 8.28 7.25
N SER A 90 -1.48 7.76 6.05
CA SER A 90 -1.53 8.56 4.82
C SER A 90 -2.66 8.11 3.89
N LEU A 91 -3.76 8.87 3.91
CA LEU A 91 -5.01 8.55 3.22
C LEU A 91 -4.89 8.49 1.68
N LEU A 92 -3.89 9.17 1.12
CA LEU A 92 -3.66 9.23 -0.33
C LEU A 92 -2.50 8.31 -0.78
N THR A 93 -2.35 7.18 -0.09
CA THR A 93 -1.37 6.16 -0.41
C THR A 93 -2.01 4.78 -0.50
N ALA A 94 -1.33 3.88 -1.19
CA ALA A 94 -1.66 2.47 -1.22
C ALA A 94 -0.37 1.63 -1.21
N LEU A 95 -0.48 0.37 -0.83
CA LEU A 95 0.58 -0.62 -0.98
C LEU A 95 0.13 -1.67 -1.98
N LEU A 96 0.89 -1.85 -3.04
CA LEU A 96 0.68 -2.89 -4.04
C LEU A 96 1.60 -4.07 -3.75
N ILE A 97 1.04 -5.29 -3.69
CA ILE A 97 1.74 -6.51 -3.32
C ILE A 97 1.52 -7.55 -4.40
N PHE A 98 2.61 -8.15 -4.89
CA PHE A 98 2.59 -9.25 -5.84
C PHE A 98 3.95 -9.94 -5.93
N ASN A 99 3.96 -11.15 -6.49
CA ASN A 99 5.16 -11.89 -6.84
C ASN A 99 5.34 -11.95 -8.37
N THR A 100 6.58 -12.17 -8.80
CA THR A 100 6.95 -12.41 -10.21
C THR A 100 7.82 -13.66 -10.31
N ASP A 101 7.78 -14.33 -11.47
CA ASP A 101 8.60 -15.52 -11.73
C ASP A 101 10.08 -15.18 -11.97
N VAL A 102 10.35 -13.93 -12.35
CA VAL A 102 11.70 -13.42 -12.63
C VAL A 102 11.98 -12.18 -11.80
N GLU A 103 13.25 -12.00 -11.43
CA GLU A 103 13.69 -10.78 -10.76
C GLU A 103 13.51 -9.56 -11.67
N CYS A 104 12.84 -8.54 -11.18
CA CYS A 104 12.62 -7.32 -11.91
C CYS A 104 12.48 -6.12 -10.97
N MET A 105 12.60 -4.92 -11.53
CA MET A 105 12.29 -3.65 -10.88
C MET A 105 10.87 -3.22 -11.21
N VAL A 106 10.28 -2.39 -10.36
CA VAL A 106 8.94 -1.86 -10.59
C VAL A 106 8.98 -0.35 -10.73
N LYS A 107 8.43 0.14 -11.83
CA LYS A 107 8.12 1.56 -12.04
C LYS A 107 6.61 1.74 -12.07
N TYR A 108 6.10 2.83 -11.48
CA TYR A 108 4.71 3.20 -11.69
C TYR A 108 4.57 4.66 -12.09
N GLU A 109 3.47 4.96 -12.77
CA GLU A 109 3.05 6.30 -13.16
C GLU A 109 1.60 6.52 -12.77
N ILE A 110 1.32 7.62 -12.06
CA ILE A 110 -0.04 8.10 -11.78
C ILE A 110 -0.39 9.13 -12.84
N LYS A 111 -1.48 8.88 -13.55
CA LYS A 111 -1.95 9.83 -14.58
C LYS A 111 -2.38 11.13 -13.94
N GLY A 112 -1.82 12.25 -14.41
CA GLY A 112 -2.22 13.58 -13.98
C GLY A 112 -3.69 13.87 -14.26
N ILE A 113 -4.33 14.63 -13.38
CA ILE A 113 -5.72 15.09 -13.53
C ILE A 113 -5.76 16.61 -13.73
N ARG A 114 -6.79 17.11 -14.40
CA ARG A 114 -7.02 18.55 -14.62
C ARG A 114 -5.81 19.27 -15.23
N GLY A 115 -5.05 18.62 -16.11
CA GLY A 115 -3.89 19.18 -16.79
C GLY A 115 -2.57 19.13 -16.03
N SER A 116 -2.54 18.52 -14.83
CA SER A 116 -1.28 18.27 -14.13
C SER A 116 -0.44 17.19 -14.85
N LYS A 117 0.89 17.26 -14.63
CA LYS A 117 1.83 16.26 -15.15
C LYS A 117 1.60 14.91 -14.46
N ASN A 118 1.98 13.83 -15.14
CA ASN A 118 2.01 12.51 -14.51
C ASN A 118 3.08 12.50 -13.42
N TYR A 119 2.78 11.83 -12.31
CA TYR A 119 3.75 11.52 -11.27
C TYR A 119 4.31 10.12 -11.54
N SER A 120 5.63 9.96 -11.47
CA SER A 120 6.26 8.64 -11.64
C SER A 120 7.29 8.35 -10.56
N MET A 121 7.40 7.08 -10.19
CA MET A 121 8.37 6.57 -9.25
C MET A 121 8.87 5.21 -9.72
N CYS A 122 10.15 4.93 -9.52
CA CYS A 122 10.77 3.64 -9.80
C CYS A 122 11.41 3.11 -8.51
N ASP A 123 11.10 1.87 -8.18
CA ASP A 123 11.85 1.11 -7.19
C ASP A 123 13.00 0.41 -7.93
N ASN A 124 14.23 0.77 -7.59
CA ASN A 124 15.43 0.21 -8.24
C ASN A 124 15.88 -1.13 -7.64
N ILE A 125 15.05 -1.74 -6.79
CA ILE A 125 15.31 -3.05 -6.20
C ILE A 125 14.84 -4.14 -7.16
N CYS A 126 15.78 -4.97 -7.63
CA CYS A 126 15.48 -6.14 -8.45
C CYS A 126 15.12 -7.32 -7.53
N THR A 127 13.89 -7.79 -7.60
CA THR A 127 13.36 -8.86 -6.74
C THR A 127 12.24 -9.62 -7.44
N THR A 128 11.84 -10.76 -6.87
CA THR A 128 10.61 -11.48 -7.24
C THR A 128 9.45 -11.20 -6.30
N ARG A 129 9.69 -10.55 -5.15
CA ARG A 129 8.69 -10.24 -4.13
C ARG A 129 8.52 -8.73 -4.05
N HIS A 130 7.40 -8.24 -4.52
CA HIS A 130 7.20 -6.80 -4.70
C HIS A 130 6.26 -6.22 -3.63
N ARG A 131 6.72 -5.15 -2.98
CA ARG A 131 6.01 -4.33 -2.02
C ARG A 131 6.13 -2.88 -2.47
N VAL A 132 5.24 -2.45 -3.35
CA VAL A 132 5.35 -1.17 -4.04
C VAL A 132 4.47 -0.12 -3.35
N PRO A 133 5.04 0.86 -2.64
CA PRO A 133 4.27 1.96 -2.08
C PRO A 133 3.81 2.90 -3.20
N ILE A 134 2.51 3.00 -3.41
CA ILE A 134 1.91 3.95 -4.34
C ILE A 134 1.61 5.24 -3.58
N MET A 135 2.34 6.31 -3.89
CA MET A 135 2.21 7.64 -3.28
C MET A 135 1.80 8.67 -4.33
N GLY A 136 1.22 9.79 -3.89
CA GLY A 136 0.82 10.86 -4.80
C GLY A 136 -0.56 10.68 -5.43
N LEU A 137 -1.43 9.87 -4.82
CA LEU A 137 -2.83 9.73 -5.26
C LEU A 137 -3.58 11.06 -5.05
N TYR A 138 -4.46 11.37 -6.00
CA TYR A 138 -5.34 12.55 -5.92
C TYR A 138 -6.56 12.23 -5.06
N GLU A 139 -6.96 13.19 -4.24
CA GLU A 139 -8.14 13.13 -3.40
C GLU A 139 -9.43 13.09 -4.23
N ASN A 140 -10.45 12.38 -3.73
CA ASN A 140 -11.79 12.31 -4.31
C ASN A 140 -11.75 12.03 -5.83
N ALA A 141 -10.93 11.07 -6.23
CA ALA A 141 -10.65 10.80 -7.63
C ALA A 141 -10.52 9.31 -7.93
N TYR A 142 -10.75 8.96 -9.19
CA TYR A 142 -10.33 7.69 -9.78
C TYR A 142 -8.92 7.86 -10.34
N ASN A 143 -7.92 7.42 -9.56
CA ASN A 143 -6.53 7.49 -9.93
C ASN A 143 -6.18 6.34 -10.87
N ILE A 144 -5.71 6.66 -12.06
CA ILE A 144 -5.19 5.66 -13.00
C ILE A 144 -3.71 5.51 -12.74
N VAL A 145 -3.29 4.32 -12.32
CA VAL A 145 -1.89 3.98 -12.07
C VAL A 145 -1.45 2.94 -13.08
N GLN A 146 -0.44 3.28 -13.86
CA GLN A 146 0.21 2.39 -14.80
C GLN A 146 1.48 1.84 -14.17
N ILE A 147 1.64 0.52 -14.19
CA ILE A 147 2.73 -0.19 -13.53
C ILE A 147 3.52 -0.91 -14.60
N TYR A 148 4.84 -0.79 -14.53
CA TYR A 148 5.79 -1.38 -15.46
C TYR A 148 6.74 -2.29 -14.67
N LEU A 149 6.95 -3.50 -15.16
CA LEU A 149 8.07 -4.33 -14.76
C LEU A 149 9.25 -4.02 -15.67
N LEU A 150 10.41 -3.82 -15.06
CA LEU A 150 11.64 -3.49 -15.77
C LEU A 150 12.68 -4.56 -15.49
N ASP A 151 13.46 -4.94 -16.50
CA ASP A 151 14.64 -5.77 -16.30
C ASP A 151 15.79 -4.99 -15.64
N SER A 152 16.92 -5.66 -15.39
CA SER A 152 18.11 -5.06 -14.79
C SER A 152 18.74 -3.94 -15.62
N HIS A 153 18.37 -3.81 -16.90
CA HIS A 153 18.80 -2.76 -17.81
C HIS A 153 17.79 -1.61 -17.92
N GLY A 154 16.68 -1.68 -17.18
CA GLY A 154 15.61 -0.69 -17.21
C GLY A 154 14.67 -0.80 -18.41
N GLN A 155 14.72 -1.91 -19.15
CA GLN A 155 13.80 -2.15 -20.27
C GLN A 155 12.46 -2.73 -19.76
N ILE A 156 11.36 -2.27 -20.33
CA ILE A 156 10.03 -2.73 -19.97
C ILE A 156 9.82 -4.16 -20.45
N ILE A 157 9.59 -5.09 -19.51
CA ILE A 157 9.27 -6.50 -19.80
C ILE A 157 7.78 -6.80 -19.72
N ASP A 158 7.05 -6.06 -18.90
CA ASP A 158 5.59 -6.17 -18.82
C ASP A 158 4.97 -4.88 -18.27
N MET A 159 3.65 -4.72 -18.48
CA MET A 159 2.89 -3.60 -17.95
C MET A 159 1.49 -4.01 -17.50
N ASN A 160 1.00 -3.35 -16.46
CA ASN A 160 -0.37 -3.48 -15.98
C ASN A 160 -0.93 -2.10 -15.66
N LYS A 161 -2.26 -2.02 -15.58
CA LYS A 161 -2.97 -0.78 -15.26
C LYS A 161 -4.00 -1.06 -14.19
N ILE A 162 -3.97 -0.27 -13.14
CA ILE A 162 -4.95 -0.33 -12.04
C ILE A 162 -5.67 1.00 -11.90
N MET A 163 -6.87 0.96 -11.35
CA MET A 163 -7.65 2.14 -11.02
C MET A 163 -7.95 2.16 -9.52
N ILE A 164 -7.51 3.22 -8.85
CA ILE A 164 -7.64 3.39 -7.40
C ILE A 164 -8.61 4.54 -7.13
N HIS A 165 -9.74 4.24 -6.47
CA HIS A 165 -10.64 5.27 -5.98
C HIS A 165 -10.22 5.72 -4.58
N THR A 166 -9.96 7.01 -4.41
CA THR A 166 -9.64 7.63 -3.13
C THR A 166 -10.84 8.44 -2.63
N PRO A 167 -11.16 8.39 -1.33
CA PRO A 167 -12.23 9.17 -0.76
C PRO A 167 -11.87 10.66 -0.68
N LYS A 168 -12.88 11.48 -0.43
CA LYS A 168 -12.69 12.88 -0.03
C LYS A 168 -12.10 12.91 1.38
N LEU A 169 -11.07 13.74 1.58
CA LEU A 169 -10.47 13.95 2.90
C LEU A 169 -11.44 14.70 3.79
N LYS A 170 -11.57 14.26 5.05
CA LYS A 170 -12.34 14.96 6.06
C LYS A 170 -11.45 16.04 6.67
N GLY A 171 -11.80 17.30 6.46
CA GLY A 171 -11.09 18.46 6.99
C GLY A 171 -10.74 19.46 5.89
N LYS A 172 -10.82 20.75 6.20
CA LYS A 172 -10.24 21.82 5.39
C LYS A 172 -8.77 21.95 5.81
N LEU A 173 -7.83 21.64 4.95
CA LEU A 173 -6.47 22.15 5.07
C LEU A 173 -6.55 23.63 4.67
N GLU A 174 -6.74 24.51 5.63
CA GLU A 174 -6.55 25.94 5.41
C GLU A 174 -5.03 26.20 5.37
N THR A 175 -4.45 26.10 4.19
CA THR A 175 -3.08 26.54 3.95
C THR A 175 -3.14 27.98 3.46
N GLU A 176 -2.96 28.96 4.37
CA GLU A 176 -2.53 30.29 3.97
C GLU A 176 -1.05 30.23 3.58
N VAL A 177 -0.79 30.21 2.29
CA VAL A 177 0.58 30.39 1.79
C VAL A 177 0.84 31.92 1.75
N LYS A 178 1.50 32.45 2.78
CA LYS A 178 2.08 33.81 2.73
C LYS A 178 3.41 33.73 1.96
N VAL A 179 3.42 34.28 0.76
CA VAL A 179 4.67 34.53 0.05
C VAL A 179 5.43 35.65 0.76
N MET A 180 6.44 35.29 1.53
CA MET A 180 7.31 36.24 2.24
C MET A 180 8.46 36.62 1.30
N GLY A 181 8.24 37.67 0.51
CA GLY A 181 9.28 38.36 -0.24
C GLY A 181 9.70 37.69 -1.56
N GLN A 182 9.69 38.45 -2.64
CA GLN A 182 10.54 38.16 -3.80
C GLN A 182 11.94 38.66 -3.45
N ALA A 183 12.95 37.79 -3.55
CA ALA A 183 14.33 38.23 -3.57
C ALA A 183 14.55 39.04 -4.88
N GLU A 184 14.96 40.29 -4.78
CA GLU A 184 15.47 41.09 -5.88
C GLU A 184 16.80 40.54 -6.40
#